data_bb8d0f66a96cf1ae699c511de0fde2a5
#
_entry.id   bb8d0f66a96cf1ae699c511de0fde2a5
#
_cell.length_a   1.000
_cell.length_b   1.000
_cell.length_c   1.000
_cell.angle_alpha   90.00
_cell.angle_beta   90.00
_cell.angle_gamma   90.00
#
_symmetry.space_group_name_H-M   'P 1'
#
loop_
_entity.id
_entity.type
_entity.pdbx_description
1 polymer ?
#
loop_
_entity_poly.entity_id
_entity_poly.type
_entity_poly.pdbx_seq_one_letter_code
_entity_poly.pdbx_strand_id
1 'polypeptide(L)'
;MQPFLSKTQKIGKCLLPLICLLMQTKSEAAIEWQPLSANIQFLKQPERLRFYDSNQVLIEGSECALLVDASGNFAVVEQLVTELKQRLKTPLCYLVATHFHDDHLLGMAVMQHYFPDAKLITHQQVANDFSLYQQALTDKLEGFEKSIELSYQRLATLPDAEQVQWREKLTRAKKRLFRWQDYQLTPPKMSISESKTLDLGGYTLTINPHQAHTNGDLTLLADKSKTLIGGDIIDWLPYPGHGELKQWQRLLKKYINNNTLSLFIPGHGDLVDKVKLKQSLTFLEAITEHVKNNPEASIEQLQKNFPSEALKPYQQEPLDIKSSHLFLQSGLLRAKNSQ
;
A
#
# COMPACT_ATOMS: atom_id res chain seq x y z
N MET A 1 -45.90 -14.84 32.29
CA MET A 1 -44.60 -14.84 32.97
C MET A 1 -43.68 -15.77 32.21
N GLN A 2 -42.86 -15.28 31.33
CA GLN A 2 -41.78 -16.01 30.70
C GLN A 2 -40.46 -15.25 31.00
N PRO A 3 -39.34 -15.92 31.33
CA PRO A 3 -38.11 -15.26 31.66
C PRO A 3 -37.31 -14.89 30.39
N PHE A 4 -36.81 -13.69 30.38
CA PHE A 4 -35.87 -13.15 29.42
C PHE A 4 -34.54 -13.91 29.48
N LEU A 5 -34.18 -14.58 28.40
CA LEU A 5 -32.83 -15.11 28.20
C LEU A 5 -31.93 -14.00 27.68
N SER A 6 -30.94 -13.61 28.49
CA SER A 6 -29.87 -12.66 28.14
C SER A 6 -28.98 -13.26 27.06
N LYS A 7 -28.96 -12.64 25.88
CA LYS A 7 -27.94 -12.91 24.86
C LYS A 7 -26.63 -12.29 25.32
N THR A 8 -25.71 -13.10 25.81
CA THR A 8 -24.29 -12.75 25.93
C THR A 8 -23.70 -12.57 24.53
N GLN A 9 -23.57 -11.30 24.10
CA GLN A 9 -22.78 -10.98 22.91
C GLN A 9 -21.33 -11.34 23.18
N LYS A 10 -20.82 -12.30 22.41
CA LYS A 10 -19.40 -12.65 22.34
C LYS A 10 -18.63 -11.42 21.81
N ILE A 11 -17.98 -10.69 22.71
CA ILE A 11 -17.01 -9.65 22.39
C ILE A 11 -15.72 -10.36 21.93
N GLY A 12 -15.67 -10.68 20.64
CA GLY A 12 -14.57 -11.42 20.02
C GLY A 12 -13.90 -10.69 18.87
N LYS A 13 -13.97 -9.35 18.78
CA LYS A 13 -13.49 -8.65 17.58
C LYS A 13 -12.79 -7.34 17.90
N CYS A 14 -11.57 -7.39 18.47
CA CYS A 14 -10.68 -6.22 18.42
C CYS A 14 -9.23 -6.60 18.79
N LEU A 15 -8.67 -7.64 18.16
CA LEU A 15 -7.25 -8.01 18.30
C LEU A 15 -6.44 -7.74 17.02
N LEU A 16 -7.11 -7.34 15.91
CA LEU A 16 -6.44 -7.20 14.62
C LEU A 16 -5.27 -6.21 14.57
N PRO A 17 -5.34 -4.98 15.09
CA PRO A 17 -4.21 -4.06 14.95
C PRO A 17 -2.99 -4.47 15.79
N LEU A 18 -3.20 -5.07 16.97
CA LEU A 18 -2.10 -5.51 17.83
C LEU A 18 -1.44 -6.80 17.34
N ILE A 19 -2.19 -7.67 16.64
CA ILE A 19 -1.65 -8.90 16.04
C ILE A 19 -0.57 -8.58 15.02
N CYS A 20 -0.72 -7.53 14.21
CA CYS A 20 0.35 -7.09 13.28
C CYS A 20 1.61 -6.62 14.02
N LEU A 21 1.48 -5.97 15.19
CA LEU A 21 2.61 -5.51 15.98
C LEU A 21 3.32 -6.65 16.73
N LEU A 22 2.61 -7.74 17.04
CA LEU A 22 3.08 -8.82 17.93
C LEU A 22 3.45 -10.14 17.22
N MET A 23 3.06 -10.31 15.95
CA MET A 23 3.24 -11.58 15.22
C MET A 23 4.66 -11.89 14.72
N GLN A 24 5.68 -11.11 15.12
CA GLN A 24 7.06 -11.38 14.71
C GLN A 24 7.86 -12.07 15.84
N THR A 25 7.66 -13.38 16.02
CA THR A 25 8.50 -14.23 16.89
C THR A 25 8.96 -15.54 16.24
N LYS A 26 8.89 -15.63 14.92
CA LYS A 26 9.80 -16.50 14.15
C LYS A 26 10.79 -15.58 13.49
N SER A 27 12.06 -16.01 13.36
CA SER A 27 13.13 -15.34 12.62
C SER A 27 12.52 -14.42 11.57
N GLU A 28 12.71 -13.11 11.74
CA GLU A 28 12.22 -12.14 10.75
C GLU A 28 12.68 -12.68 9.41
N ALA A 29 11.76 -13.03 8.53
CA ALA A 29 12.12 -13.60 7.24
C ALA A 29 13.04 -12.58 6.56
N ALA A 30 14.19 -13.05 6.09
CA ALA A 30 15.13 -12.19 5.38
C ALA A 30 14.38 -11.49 4.24
N ILE A 31 14.66 -10.21 4.03
CA ILE A 31 14.15 -9.48 2.89
C ILE A 31 14.71 -10.13 1.62
N GLU A 32 13.84 -10.58 0.76
CA GLU A 32 14.23 -11.26 -0.47
C GLU A 32 13.90 -10.39 -1.69
N TRP A 33 14.96 -9.81 -2.25
CA TRP A 33 14.86 -9.00 -3.46
C TRP A 33 14.88 -9.86 -4.71
N GLN A 34 13.86 -9.72 -5.54
CA GLN A 34 13.81 -10.32 -6.87
C GLN A 34 14.47 -9.37 -7.89
N PRO A 35 15.60 -9.74 -8.50
CA PRO A 35 16.21 -8.95 -9.57
C PRO A 35 15.35 -9.04 -10.84
N LEU A 36 14.90 -7.89 -11.35
CA LEU A 36 14.13 -7.77 -12.59
C LEU A 36 15.01 -7.32 -13.77
N SER A 37 16.07 -6.59 -13.47
CA SER A 37 17.12 -6.21 -14.41
C SER A 37 18.43 -5.93 -13.65
N ALA A 38 19.50 -5.54 -14.36
CA ALA A 38 20.73 -5.11 -13.71
C ALA A 38 20.55 -3.92 -12.75
N ASN A 39 19.52 -3.10 -13.00
CA ASN A 39 19.28 -1.85 -12.26
C ASN A 39 18.02 -1.89 -11.37
N ILE A 40 17.10 -2.84 -11.55
CA ILE A 40 15.80 -2.88 -10.87
C ILE A 40 15.71 -4.12 -10.00
N GLN A 41 15.40 -3.92 -8.73
CA GLN A 41 15.14 -4.95 -7.73
C GLN A 41 13.71 -4.76 -7.20
N PHE A 42 12.97 -5.84 -7.09
CA PHE A 42 11.60 -5.87 -6.63
C PHE A 42 11.50 -6.59 -5.29
N LEU A 43 10.84 -5.99 -4.33
CA LEU A 43 10.53 -6.58 -3.04
C LEU A 43 9.03 -6.75 -2.90
N LYS A 44 8.57 -7.98 -3.06
CA LYS A 44 7.16 -8.33 -2.88
C LYS A 44 6.83 -8.56 -1.40
N GLN A 45 5.68 -8.06 -0.96
CA GLN A 45 5.15 -8.38 0.35
C GLN A 45 4.71 -9.85 0.44
N PRO A 46 4.76 -10.46 1.64
CA PRO A 46 4.24 -11.80 1.85
C PRO A 46 2.77 -11.93 1.43
N GLU A 47 2.39 -13.09 0.89
CA GLU A 47 1.06 -13.35 0.30
C GLU A 47 -0.11 -12.92 1.18
N ARG A 48 0.01 -13.13 2.51
CA ARG A 48 -1.02 -12.70 3.49
C ARG A 48 -1.21 -11.19 3.60
N LEU A 49 -0.25 -10.39 3.12
CA LEU A 49 -0.24 -8.92 3.18
C LEU A 49 -0.47 -8.26 1.82
N ARG A 50 -0.59 -9.03 0.74
CA ARG A 50 -0.66 -8.53 -0.64
C ARG A 50 -1.72 -7.46 -0.95
N PHE A 51 -2.74 -7.30 -0.09
CA PHE A 51 -3.75 -6.24 -0.21
C PHE A 51 -3.72 -5.26 0.97
N TYR A 52 -2.70 -5.32 1.81
CA TYR A 52 -2.65 -4.55 3.04
C TYR A 52 -1.31 -3.84 3.25
N ASP A 53 -0.31 -4.14 2.42
CA ASP A 53 1.00 -3.53 2.53
C ASP A 53 1.68 -3.49 1.15
N SER A 54 2.37 -2.40 0.85
CA SER A 54 2.90 -2.13 -0.47
C SER A 54 4.16 -2.93 -0.79
N ASN A 55 4.36 -3.24 -2.06
CA ASN A 55 5.63 -3.67 -2.61
C ASN A 55 6.64 -2.50 -2.64
N GLN A 56 7.94 -2.81 -2.67
CA GLN A 56 8.98 -1.82 -2.84
C GLN A 56 9.81 -2.09 -4.08
N VAL A 57 10.32 -1.02 -4.72
CA VAL A 57 11.20 -1.14 -5.87
C VAL A 57 12.46 -0.33 -5.63
N LEU A 58 13.62 -0.99 -5.66
CA LEU A 58 14.92 -0.33 -5.62
C LEU A 58 15.48 -0.23 -7.03
N ILE A 59 15.93 0.97 -7.40
CA ILE A 59 16.53 1.25 -8.71
C ILE A 59 17.89 1.87 -8.48
N GLU A 60 18.92 1.28 -9.08
CA GLU A 60 20.31 1.72 -8.91
C GLU A 60 20.93 2.13 -10.24
N GLY A 61 21.44 3.36 -10.29
CA GLY A 61 22.35 3.84 -11.32
C GLY A 61 23.81 3.80 -10.85
N SER A 62 24.73 4.38 -11.63
CA SER A 62 26.15 4.42 -11.24
C SER A 62 26.49 5.50 -10.20
N GLU A 63 25.59 6.46 -9.97
CA GLU A 63 25.82 7.59 -9.06
C GLU A 63 24.81 7.62 -7.91
N CYS A 64 23.59 7.20 -8.15
CA CYS A 64 22.47 7.30 -7.23
C CYS A 64 21.60 6.04 -7.23
N ALA A 65 20.99 5.77 -6.08
CA ALA A 65 19.86 4.84 -5.93
C ALA A 65 18.56 5.60 -5.64
N LEU A 66 17.43 4.98 -6.00
CA LEU A 66 16.07 5.45 -5.77
C LEU A 66 15.23 4.29 -5.22
N LEU A 67 14.48 4.54 -4.15
CA LEU A 67 13.50 3.61 -3.59
C LEU A 67 12.09 4.12 -3.89
N VAL A 68 11.24 3.23 -4.42
CA VAL A 68 9.81 3.49 -4.63
C VAL A 68 9.03 2.78 -3.53
N ASP A 69 8.20 3.52 -2.84
CA ASP A 69 7.33 3.15 -1.73
C ASP A 69 8.06 2.57 -0.51
N ALA A 70 7.39 2.65 0.64
CA ALA A 70 7.86 2.08 1.88
C ALA A 70 6.67 1.56 2.67
N SER A 71 6.75 0.32 3.11
CA SER A 71 5.71 -0.39 3.85
C SER A 71 5.06 0.45 4.96
N GLY A 72 3.76 0.29 5.18
CA GLY A 72 3.06 0.85 6.34
C GLY A 72 3.44 0.19 7.67
N ASN A 73 4.21 -0.88 7.64
CA ASN A 73 4.73 -1.58 8.81
C ASN A 73 6.16 -1.10 9.12
N PHE A 74 6.30 -0.22 10.10
CA PHE A 74 7.60 0.38 10.45
C PHE A 74 8.66 -0.64 10.86
N ALA A 75 8.29 -1.78 11.43
CA ALA A 75 9.25 -2.83 11.73
C ALA A 75 9.84 -3.45 10.45
N VAL A 76 9.04 -3.59 9.41
CA VAL A 76 9.50 -4.04 8.07
C VAL A 76 10.40 -2.97 7.45
N VAL A 77 10.04 -1.69 7.59
CA VAL A 77 10.86 -0.59 7.06
C VAL A 77 12.21 -0.50 7.79
N GLU A 78 12.27 -0.73 9.11
CA GLU A 78 13.55 -0.79 9.85
C GLU A 78 14.46 -1.94 9.36
N GLN A 79 13.87 -3.08 9.00
CA GLN A 79 14.62 -4.17 8.35
C GLN A 79 15.10 -3.77 6.96
N LEU A 80 14.23 -3.15 6.18
CA LEU A 80 14.57 -2.63 4.85
C LEU A 80 15.74 -1.62 4.95
N VAL A 81 15.74 -0.72 5.92
CA VAL A 81 16.85 0.20 6.20
C VAL A 81 18.15 -0.55 6.46
N THR A 82 18.09 -1.59 7.32
CA THR A 82 19.27 -2.40 7.65
C THR A 82 19.82 -3.08 6.40
N GLU A 83 18.96 -3.65 5.60
CA GLU A 83 19.31 -4.32 4.35
C GLU A 83 19.90 -3.33 3.33
N LEU A 84 19.26 -2.18 3.13
CA LEU A 84 19.75 -1.15 2.21
C LEU A 84 21.13 -0.61 2.61
N LYS A 85 21.38 -0.38 3.91
CA LYS A 85 22.70 0.06 4.39
C LYS A 85 23.84 -0.94 4.10
N GLN A 86 23.51 -2.23 3.98
CA GLN A 86 24.50 -3.27 3.68
C GLN A 86 24.73 -3.47 2.19
N ARG A 87 23.69 -3.29 1.36
CA ARG A 87 23.73 -3.69 -0.05
C ARG A 87 23.95 -2.55 -1.03
N LEU A 88 23.55 -1.32 -0.70
CA LEU A 88 23.67 -0.18 -1.61
C LEU A 88 25.12 0.08 -1.97
N LYS A 89 25.41 0.20 -3.25
CA LYS A 89 26.72 0.54 -3.80
C LYS A 89 26.86 2.05 -4.04
N THR A 90 25.72 2.72 -4.19
CA THR A 90 25.63 4.17 -4.41
C THR A 90 24.73 4.80 -3.35
N PRO A 91 24.86 6.11 -3.07
CA PRO A 91 23.97 6.78 -2.13
C PRO A 91 22.49 6.62 -2.51
N LEU A 92 21.61 6.43 -1.54
CA LEU A 92 20.16 6.55 -1.73
C LEU A 92 19.83 8.05 -1.86
N CYS A 93 19.64 8.52 -3.11
CA CYS A 93 19.39 9.94 -3.37
C CYS A 93 17.91 10.31 -3.35
N TYR A 94 17.03 9.34 -3.68
CA TYR A 94 15.62 9.61 -3.86
C TYR A 94 14.75 8.55 -3.19
N LEU A 95 13.68 9.04 -2.58
CA LEU A 95 12.55 8.27 -2.07
C LEU A 95 11.31 8.73 -2.86
N VAL A 96 10.58 7.82 -3.47
CA VAL A 96 9.35 8.16 -4.20
C VAL A 96 8.17 7.50 -3.51
N ALA A 97 7.20 8.29 -3.03
CA ALA A 97 5.90 7.76 -2.65
C ALA A 97 4.99 7.87 -3.87
N THR A 98 4.50 6.72 -4.37
CA THR A 98 3.64 6.69 -5.56
C THR A 98 2.32 7.41 -5.32
N HIS A 99 1.78 7.35 -4.10
CA HIS A 99 0.59 8.07 -3.68
C HIS A 99 0.53 8.18 -2.14
N PHE A 100 -0.59 8.68 -1.59
CA PHE A 100 -0.69 9.06 -0.19
C PHE A 100 -1.14 7.95 0.78
N HIS A 101 -1.50 6.76 0.32
CA HIS A 101 -1.93 5.71 1.24
C HIS A 101 -0.85 5.34 2.24
N ASP A 102 -1.28 4.96 3.43
CA ASP A 102 -0.44 4.71 4.61
C ASP A 102 0.72 3.77 4.34
N ASP A 103 0.46 2.72 3.58
CA ASP A 103 1.41 1.66 3.28
C ASP A 103 2.40 2.01 2.14
N HIS A 104 2.24 3.17 1.50
CA HIS A 104 3.18 3.72 0.53
C HIS A 104 3.95 4.92 1.09
N LEU A 105 3.27 5.77 1.87
CA LEU A 105 3.82 7.05 2.31
C LEU A 105 4.36 7.04 3.75
N LEU A 106 3.65 6.44 4.73
CA LEU A 106 4.02 6.65 6.13
C LEU A 106 5.35 6.02 6.52
N GLY A 107 5.75 4.91 5.87
CA GLY A 107 7.08 4.33 6.05
C GLY A 107 8.22 5.24 5.59
N MET A 108 7.93 6.26 4.79
CA MET A 108 8.94 7.26 4.39
C MET A 108 9.47 8.05 5.59
N ALA A 109 8.72 8.17 6.69
CA ALA A 109 9.22 8.78 7.92
C ALA A 109 10.43 8.02 8.49
N VAL A 110 10.40 6.69 8.46
CA VAL A 110 11.53 5.84 8.86
C VAL A 110 12.68 5.99 7.87
N MET A 111 12.38 5.97 6.57
CA MET A 111 13.42 6.13 5.54
C MET A 111 14.12 7.48 5.64
N GLN A 112 13.38 8.58 5.81
CA GLN A 112 13.95 9.93 5.97
C GLN A 112 14.80 10.07 7.25
N HIS A 113 14.44 9.36 8.33
CA HIS A 113 15.23 9.34 9.56
C HIS A 113 16.62 8.70 9.33
N TYR A 114 16.67 7.59 8.60
CA TYR A 114 17.93 6.84 8.39
C TYR A 114 18.72 7.25 7.14
N PHE A 115 18.08 7.92 6.19
CA PHE A 115 18.66 8.45 4.96
C PHE A 115 18.26 9.94 4.78
N PRO A 116 18.76 10.83 5.66
CA PRO A 116 18.32 12.23 5.72
C PRO A 116 18.68 13.04 4.45
N ASP A 117 19.67 12.60 3.69
CA ASP A 117 20.07 13.23 2.43
C ASP A 117 19.20 12.80 1.23
N ALA A 118 18.43 11.72 1.37
CA ALA A 118 17.52 11.26 0.34
C ALA A 118 16.33 12.21 0.18
N LYS A 119 16.06 12.63 -1.06
CA LYS A 119 15.00 13.58 -1.37
C LYS A 119 13.69 12.84 -1.55
N LEU A 120 12.69 13.10 -0.70
CA LEU A 120 11.34 12.61 -0.90
C LEU A 120 10.70 13.31 -2.11
N ILE A 121 10.14 12.50 -3.01
CA ILE A 121 9.41 12.91 -4.22
C ILE A 121 7.98 12.41 -4.08
N THR A 122 7.01 13.30 -4.31
CA THR A 122 5.58 12.97 -4.31
C THR A 122 4.86 13.68 -5.47
N HIS A 123 3.63 13.29 -5.72
CA HIS A 123 2.75 14.08 -6.56
C HIS A 123 2.49 15.47 -5.94
N GLN A 124 2.29 16.51 -6.76
CA GLN A 124 2.05 17.88 -6.26
C GLN A 124 0.85 17.95 -5.31
N GLN A 125 -0.23 17.19 -5.58
CA GLN A 125 -1.39 17.17 -4.69
C GLN A 125 -1.05 16.60 -3.31
N VAL A 126 -0.24 15.56 -3.24
CA VAL A 126 0.25 15.01 -1.96
C VAL A 126 1.09 16.03 -1.21
N ALA A 127 1.92 16.80 -1.94
CA ALA A 127 2.71 17.88 -1.33
C ALA A 127 1.83 19.03 -0.77
N ASN A 128 0.75 19.36 -1.46
CA ASN A 128 -0.20 20.40 -1.03
C ASN A 128 -0.92 20.00 0.27
N ASP A 129 -1.30 18.73 0.40
CA ASP A 129 -2.06 18.19 1.52
C ASP A 129 -1.17 17.56 2.60
N PHE A 130 0.14 17.80 2.56
CA PHE A 130 1.15 17.05 3.32
C PHE A 130 0.93 17.04 4.84
N SER A 131 0.39 18.13 5.41
CA SER A 131 0.04 18.21 6.83
C SER A 131 -0.97 17.16 7.27
N LEU A 132 -1.88 16.74 6.37
CA LEU A 132 -2.85 15.68 6.65
C LEU A 132 -2.16 14.33 6.88
N TYR A 133 -1.09 14.06 6.12
CA TYR A 133 -0.35 12.80 6.24
C TYR A 133 0.61 12.80 7.44
N GLN A 134 1.11 13.97 7.84
CA GLN A 134 1.82 14.13 9.11
C GLN A 134 0.88 13.84 10.29
N GLN A 135 -0.37 14.32 10.22
CA GLN A 135 -1.38 14.00 11.21
C GLN A 135 -1.73 12.51 11.20
N ALA A 136 -1.87 11.89 10.01
CA ALA A 136 -2.12 10.45 9.88
C ALA A 136 -1.01 9.59 10.52
N LEU A 137 0.25 10.03 10.42
CA LEU A 137 1.37 9.39 11.13
C LEU A 137 1.18 9.48 12.65
N THR A 138 0.84 10.66 13.16
CA THR A 138 0.57 10.89 14.58
C THR A 138 -0.57 10.00 15.08
N ASP A 139 -1.70 10.00 14.37
CA ASP A 139 -2.89 9.21 14.71
C ASP A 139 -2.58 7.70 14.73
N LYS A 140 -1.73 7.25 13.79
CA LYS A 140 -1.28 5.86 13.73
C LYS A 140 -0.45 5.48 14.96
N LEU A 141 0.48 6.33 15.39
CA LEU A 141 1.32 6.09 16.57
C LEU A 141 0.49 6.11 17.85
N GLU A 142 -0.45 7.06 18.00
CA GLU A 142 -1.42 7.09 19.11
C GLU A 142 -2.30 5.83 19.12
N GLY A 143 -2.72 5.35 17.95
CA GLY A 143 -3.47 4.11 17.80
C GLY A 143 -2.70 2.89 18.32
N PHE A 144 -1.39 2.82 18.04
CA PHE A 144 -0.51 1.79 18.61
C PHE A 144 -0.37 1.90 20.12
N GLU A 145 -0.22 3.11 20.66
CA GLU A 145 -0.14 3.35 22.11
C GLU A 145 -1.39 2.85 22.82
N LYS A 146 -2.58 3.30 22.37
CA LYS A 146 -3.87 2.84 22.88
C LYS A 146 -4.03 1.32 22.82
N SER A 147 -3.58 0.71 21.70
CA SER A 147 -3.64 -0.75 21.52
C SER A 147 -2.74 -1.50 22.51
N ILE A 148 -1.56 -0.97 22.79
CA ILE A 148 -0.63 -1.53 23.80
C ILE A 148 -1.23 -1.41 25.21
N GLU A 149 -1.77 -0.24 25.57
CA GLU A 149 -2.43 -0.01 26.87
C GLU A 149 -3.60 -0.97 27.11
N LEU A 150 -4.50 -1.08 26.14
CA LEU A 150 -5.63 -2.03 26.19
C LEU A 150 -5.16 -3.48 26.35
N SER A 151 -4.03 -3.82 25.72
CA SER A 151 -3.47 -5.16 25.82
C SER A 151 -2.86 -5.43 27.19
N TYR A 152 -2.26 -4.43 27.84
CA TYR A 152 -1.81 -4.57 29.23
C TYR A 152 -3.01 -4.72 30.21
N GLN A 153 -4.11 -4.02 30.00
CA GLN A 153 -5.31 -4.20 30.81
C GLN A 153 -5.88 -5.62 30.67
N ARG A 154 -5.93 -6.15 29.44
CA ARG A 154 -6.37 -7.54 29.19
C ARG A 154 -5.41 -8.59 29.74
N LEU A 155 -4.13 -8.28 29.81
CA LEU A 155 -3.12 -9.18 30.33
C LEU A 155 -3.47 -9.66 31.75
N ALA A 156 -4.01 -8.79 32.59
CA ALA A 156 -4.42 -9.11 33.97
C ALA A 156 -5.54 -10.16 34.05
N THR A 157 -6.27 -10.40 32.96
CA THR A 157 -7.35 -11.39 32.90
C THR A 157 -6.94 -12.74 32.31
N LEU A 158 -5.69 -12.89 31.88
CA LEU A 158 -5.15 -14.14 31.31
C LEU A 158 -4.62 -15.06 32.41
N PRO A 159 -4.57 -16.38 32.14
CA PRO A 159 -3.87 -17.33 33.00
C PRO A 159 -2.39 -16.96 33.17
N ASP A 160 -1.81 -17.19 34.34
CA ASP A 160 -0.42 -16.80 34.68
C ASP A 160 0.63 -17.28 33.68
N ALA A 161 0.49 -18.50 33.18
CA ALA A 161 1.40 -19.07 32.19
C ALA A 161 1.42 -18.28 30.85
N GLU A 162 0.28 -17.73 30.46
CA GLU A 162 0.17 -16.91 29.23
C GLU A 162 0.64 -15.48 29.47
N GLN A 163 0.46 -14.95 30.70
CA GLN A 163 0.85 -13.58 31.02
C GLN A 163 2.34 -13.32 30.80
N VAL A 164 3.22 -14.28 31.12
CA VAL A 164 4.68 -14.12 30.97
C VAL A 164 5.02 -13.85 29.49
N GLN A 165 4.54 -14.70 28.59
CA GLN A 165 4.82 -14.57 27.16
C GLN A 165 4.24 -13.26 26.57
N TRP A 166 3.03 -12.90 27.01
CA TRP A 166 2.40 -11.65 26.55
C TRP A 166 3.11 -10.41 27.08
N ARG A 167 3.58 -10.41 28.36
CA ARG A 167 4.38 -9.29 28.90
C ARG A 167 5.63 -9.04 28.06
N GLU A 168 6.35 -10.08 27.68
CA GLU A 168 7.54 -9.93 26.84
C GLU A 168 7.19 -9.32 25.48
N LYS A 169 6.11 -9.78 24.84
CA LYS A 169 5.64 -9.22 23.55
C LYS A 169 5.27 -7.74 23.69
N LEU A 170 4.50 -7.39 24.71
CA LEU A 170 4.09 -6.01 24.99
C LEU A 170 5.27 -5.10 25.34
N THR A 171 6.24 -5.61 26.09
CA THR A 171 7.47 -4.87 26.37
C THR A 171 8.25 -4.55 25.10
N ARG A 172 8.36 -5.51 24.17
CA ARG A 172 8.98 -5.27 22.86
C ARG A 172 8.18 -4.26 22.04
N ALA A 173 6.86 -4.39 22.01
CA ALA A 173 5.98 -3.44 21.31
C ALA A 173 6.14 -2.01 21.85
N LYS A 174 6.17 -1.84 23.18
CA LYS A 174 6.39 -0.52 23.82
C LYS A 174 7.76 0.08 23.48
N LYS A 175 8.82 -0.74 23.48
CA LYS A 175 10.16 -0.28 23.06
C LYS A 175 10.21 0.14 21.60
N ARG A 176 9.49 -0.56 20.70
CA ARG A 176 9.36 -0.18 19.30
C ARG A 176 8.61 1.14 19.16
N LEU A 177 7.46 1.25 19.81
CA LEU A 177 6.66 2.49 19.75
C LEU A 177 7.47 3.69 20.24
N PHE A 178 8.18 3.59 21.36
CA PHE A 178 9.03 4.65 21.88
C PHE A 178 10.06 5.13 20.83
N ARG A 179 10.68 4.21 20.08
CA ARG A 179 11.61 4.57 18.99
C ARG A 179 10.87 5.18 17.79
N TRP A 180 9.66 4.67 17.45
CA TRP A 180 8.90 5.17 16.31
C TRP A 180 8.33 6.57 16.52
N GLN A 181 8.14 6.99 17.76
CA GLN A 181 7.73 8.37 18.10
C GLN A 181 8.78 9.42 17.69
N ASP A 182 10.03 9.01 17.47
CA ASP A 182 11.09 9.89 16.96
C ASP A 182 11.03 10.08 15.43
N TYR A 183 10.29 9.23 14.70
CA TYR A 183 10.20 9.32 13.25
C TYR A 183 9.24 10.45 12.83
N GLN A 184 9.71 11.28 11.92
CA GLN A 184 8.94 12.40 11.39
C GLN A 184 8.81 12.29 9.89
N LEU A 185 7.60 12.42 9.38
CA LEU A 185 7.35 12.54 7.95
C LEU A 185 7.62 14.00 7.56
N THR A 186 8.76 14.25 6.92
CA THR A 186 9.15 15.60 6.50
C THR A 186 8.64 15.91 5.09
N PRO A 187 8.28 17.17 4.78
CA PRO A 187 7.75 17.55 3.48
C PRO A 187 8.65 17.13 2.31
N PRO A 188 8.06 16.79 1.15
CA PRO A 188 8.82 16.40 -0.02
C PRO A 188 9.76 17.54 -0.47
N LYS A 189 10.97 17.17 -0.87
CA LYS A 189 11.93 18.10 -1.48
C LYS A 189 11.67 18.32 -2.97
N MET A 190 10.85 17.47 -3.58
CA MET A 190 10.44 17.57 -4.97
C MET A 190 8.99 17.12 -5.10
N SER A 191 8.16 17.96 -5.71
CA SER A 191 6.79 17.63 -6.07
C SER A 191 6.63 17.61 -7.59
N ILE A 192 5.83 16.65 -8.08
CA ILE A 192 5.68 16.38 -9.50
C ILE A 192 4.26 16.78 -9.93
N SER A 193 4.17 17.78 -10.80
CA SER A 193 2.94 18.23 -11.47
C SER A 193 2.97 17.97 -12.98
N GLU A 194 4.17 17.74 -13.53
CA GLU A 194 4.42 17.44 -14.93
C GLU A 194 5.43 16.30 -15.04
N SER A 195 5.48 15.62 -16.19
CA SER A 195 6.44 14.55 -16.43
C SER A 195 7.87 15.03 -16.22
N LYS A 196 8.65 14.32 -15.44
CA LYS A 196 10.03 14.67 -15.10
C LYS A 196 10.96 13.49 -15.25
N THR A 197 12.07 13.71 -15.93
CA THR A 197 13.15 12.72 -16.05
C THR A 197 14.18 12.91 -14.94
N LEU A 198 14.56 11.79 -14.30
CA LEU A 198 15.68 11.69 -13.37
C LEU A 198 16.76 10.81 -13.98
N ASP A 199 18.01 11.23 -13.85
CA ASP A 199 19.17 10.41 -14.16
C ASP A 199 19.85 9.97 -12.85
N LEU A 200 20.08 8.67 -12.71
CA LEU A 200 20.74 8.05 -11.56
C LEU A 200 22.22 7.74 -11.82
N GLY A 201 22.81 8.36 -12.84
CA GLY A 201 24.13 8.03 -13.38
C GLY A 201 23.99 7.01 -14.50
N GLY A 202 23.60 7.49 -15.69
CA GLY A 202 23.43 6.68 -16.90
C GLY A 202 22.23 5.73 -16.89
N TYR A 203 21.37 5.77 -15.87
CA TYR A 203 20.08 5.09 -15.81
C TYR A 203 18.97 6.10 -15.56
N THR A 204 18.17 6.36 -16.59
CA THR A 204 17.12 7.39 -16.58
C THR A 204 15.76 6.79 -16.32
N LEU A 205 14.95 7.55 -15.57
CA LEU A 205 13.55 7.26 -15.25
C LEU A 205 12.70 8.46 -15.59
N THR A 206 11.51 8.24 -16.16
CA THR A 206 10.50 9.29 -16.32
C THR A 206 9.41 9.10 -15.28
N ILE A 207 9.22 10.10 -14.41
CA ILE A 207 8.15 10.13 -13.40
C ILE A 207 6.97 10.89 -13.99
N ASN A 208 5.80 10.27 -14.01
CA ASN A 208 4.59 10.84 -14.58
C ASN A 208 3.51 11.00 -13.51
N PRO A 209 2.94 12.22 -13.35
CA PRO A 209 1.83 12.46 -12.43
C PRO A 209 0.49 12.04 -13.05
N HIS A 210 -0.42 11.55 -12.20
CA HIS A 210 -1.75 11.11 -12.60
C HIS A 210 -2.78 11.41 -11.50
N GLN A 211 -4.06 11.34 -11.89
CA GLN A 211 -5.22 11.29 -11.00
C GLN A 211 -6.04 10.07 -11.42
N ALA A 212 -5.76 8.92 -10.82
CA ALA A 212 -6.33 7.64 -11.23
C ALA A 212 -6.78 6.80 -10.03
N HIS A 213 -5.88 6.13 -9.34
CA HIS A 213 -6.16 5.41 -8.10
C HIS A 213 -6.50 6.37 -6.95
N THR A 214 -5.78 7.49 -6.90
CA THR A 214 -6.07 8.64 -6.02
C THR A 214 -6.10 9.94 -6.82
N ASN A 215 -6.20 11.08 -6.12
CA ASN A 215 -6.06 12.40 -6.74
C ASN A 215 -4.60 12.84 -6.94
N GLY A 216 -3.64 11.99 -6.57
CA GLY A 216 -2.23 12.34 -6.61
C GLY A 216 -1.31 11.12 -6.71
N ASP A 217 -1.31 10.47 -7.87
CA ASP A 217 -0.50 9.26 -8.13
C ASP A 217 0.71 9.57 -8.98
N LEU A 218 1.79 8.79 -8.80
CA LEU A 218 2.98 8.78 -9.64
C LEU A 218 3.18 7.41 -10.26
N THR A 219 3.55 7.38 -11.54
CA THR A 219 4.14 6.19 -12.17
C THR A 219 5.56 6.49 -12.61
N LEU A 220 6.45 5.49 -12.58
CA LEU A 220 7.82 5.61 -13.04
C LEU A 220 8.02 4.70 -14.27
N LEU A 221 8.51 5.29 -15.35
CA LEU A 221 8.86 4.56 -16.57
C LEU A 221 10.37 4.45 -16.66
N ALA A 222 10.86 3.24 -16.67
CA ALA A 222 12.25 2.91 -16.92
C ALA A 222 12.42 2.51 -18.40
N ASP A 223 12.73 3.48 -19.26
CA ASP A 223 12.71 3.30 -20.72
C ASP A 223 13.65 2.20 -21.20
N LYS A 224 14.86 2.10 -20.65
CA LYS A 224 15.85 1.09 -21.03
C LYS A 224 15.38 -0.35 -20.79
N SER A 225 14.65 -0.57 -19.69
CA SER A 225 14.11 -1.89 -19.33
C SER A 225 12.68 -2.12 -19.80
N LYS A 226 12.02 -1.10 -20.39
CA LYS A 226 10.61 -1.14 -20.79
C LYS A 226 9.68 -1.51 -19.63
N THR A 227 10.03 -1.05 -18.43
CA THR A 227 9.35 -1.37 -17.17
C THR A 227 8.55 -0.16 -16.70
N LEU A 228 7.29 -0.41 -16.35
CA LEU A 228 6.43 0.56 -15.69
C LEU A 228 6.25 0.16 -14.22
N ILE A 229 6.63 1.05 -13.31
CA ILE A 229 6.35 0.95 -11.88
C ILE A 229 5.12 1.80 -11.63
N GLY A 230 4.03 1.18 -11.23
CA GLY A 230 2.72 1.81 -11.29
C GLY A 230 2.10 2.19 -9.96
N GLY A 231 2.70 1.78 -8.81
CA GLY A 231 1.94 1.82 -7.57
C GLY A 231 0.58 1.16 -7.77
N ASP A 232 -0.45 1.64 -7.11
CA ASP A 232 -1.78 1.05 -7.13
C ASP A 232 -2.59 1.39 -8.39
N ILE A 233 -2.04 2.21 -9.30
CA ILE A 233 -2.60 2.30 -10.66
C ILE A 233 -2.49 0.96 -11.38
N ILE A 234 -1.43 0.20 -11.08
CA ILE A 234 -1.11 -1.09 -11.67
C ILE A 234 -1.29 -2.16 -10.60
N ASP A 235 -2.50 -2.60 -10.39
CA ASP A 235 -2.80 -3.73 -9.51
C ASP A 235 -3.64 -4.77 -10.24
N TRP A 236 -3.46 -6.03 -9.86
CA TRP A 236 -4.32 -7.10 -10.38
C TRP A 236 -5.76 -6.93 -9.89
N LEU A 237 -5.95 -6.67 -8.60
CA LEU A 237 -7.26 -6.33 -8.02
C LEU A 237 -7.24 -4.86 -7.57
N PRO A 238 -7.74 -3.92 -8.39
CA PRO A 238 -7.69 -2.51 -8.08
C PRO A 238 -8.63 -2.14 -6.92
N TYR A 239 -8.17 -1.25 -6.03
CA TYR A 239 -9.00 -0.64 -4.99
C TYR A 239 -9.55 0.71 -5.48
N PRO A 240 -10.83 0.83 -5.86
CA PRO A 240 -11.35 2.01 -6.52
C PRO A 240 -12.00 3.05 -5.58
N GLY A 241 -11.70 2.99 -4.28
CA GLY A 241 -12.39 3.81 -3.28
C GLY A 241 -12.09 5.30 -3.31
N HIS A 242 -10.91 5.72 -3.79
CA HIS A 242 -10.46 7.12 -3.79
C HIS A 242 -10.27 7.69 -5.20
N GLY A 243 -10.38 6.85 -6.24
CA GLY A 243 -9.91 7.16 -7.57
C GLY A 243 -10.84 8.01 -8.43
N GLU A 244 -10.25 8.52 -9.51
CA GLU A 244 -10.94 9.09 -10.65
C GLU A 244 -11.16 7.98 -11.70
N LEU A 245 -12.20 7.16 -11.51
CA LEU A 245 -12.38 5.88 -12.22
C LEU A 245 -12.28 5.99 -13.73
N LYS A 246 -12.87 7.05 -14.34
CA LYS A 246 -12.83 7.27 -15.80
C LYS A 246 -11.41 7.60 -16.30
N GLN A 247 -10.62 8.33 -15.51
CA GLN A 247 -9.22 8.62 -15.85
C GLN A 247 -8.36 7.38 -15.70
N TRP A 248 -8.58 6.61 -14.64
CA TRP A 248 -7.89 5.34 -14.40
C TRP A 248 -8.12 4.34 -15.54
N GLN A 249 -9.36 4.15 -15.96
CA GLN A 249 -9.71 3.31 -17.11
C GLN A 249 -8.98 3.75 -18.39
N ARG A 250 -8.95 5.07 -18.68
CA ARG A 250 -8.21 5.60 -19.83
C ARG A 250 -6.71 5.31 -19.76
N LEU A 251 -6.14 5.45 -18.56
CA LEU A 251 -4.71 5.21 -18.33
C LEU A 251 -4.35 3.73 -18.48
N LEU A 252 -5.15 2.83 -17.92
CA LEU A 252 -4.98 1.38 -18.12
C LEU A 252 -5.07 1.00 -19.60
N LYS A 253 -6.04 1.54 -20.35
CA LYS A 253 -6.14 1.33 -21.82
C LYS A 253 -4.87 1.79 -22.54
N LYS A 254 -4.33 2.95 -22.18
CA LYS A 254 -3.07 3.46 -22.73
C LYS A 254 -1.92 2.48 -22.49
N TYR A 255 -1.77 1.96 -21.26
CA TYR A 255 -0.70 1.02 -20.92
C TYR A 255 -0.87 -0.35 -21.59
N ILE A 256 -2.09 -0.88 -21.64
CA ILE A 256 -2.40 -2.16 -22.31
C ILE A 256 -2.03 -2.07 -23.81
N ASN A 257 -2.34 -0.95 -24.46
CA ASN A 257 -2.08 -0.75 -25.89
C ASN A 257 -0.64 -0.32 -26.20
N ASN A 258 0.17 -0.01 -25.18
CA ASN A 258 1.56 0.35 -25.40
C ASN A 258 2.41 -0.92 -25.61
N ASN A 259 2.82 -1.17 -26.84
CA ASN A 259 3.63 -2.33 -27.20
C ASN A 259 5.12 -2.22 -26.81
N THR A 260 5.56 -1.05 -26.34
CA THR A 260 6.93 -0.89 -25.84
C THR A 260 7.09 -1.36 -24.40
N LEU A 261 5.99 -1.41 -23.61
CA LEU A 261 6.01 -1.89 -22.24
C LEU A 261 5.96 -3.42 -22.19
N SER A 262 6.88 -4.00 -21.45
CA SER A 262 7.00 -5.47 -21.29
C SER A 262 6.82 -5.94 -19.84
N LEU A 263 7.03 -5.07 -18.86
CA LEU A 263 6.96 -5.38 -17.43
C LEU A 263 6.17 -4.32 -16.69
N PHE A 264 5.26 -4.77 -15.81
CA PHE A 264 4.44 -3.92 -14.96
C PHE A 264 4.65 -4.32 -13.51
N ILE A 265 5.16 -3.39 -12.71
CA ILE A 265 5.38 -3.59 -11.27
C ILE A 265 4.23 -2.92 -10.53
N PRO A 266 3.41 -3.72 -9.82
CA PRO A 266 2.25 -3.21 -9.08
C PRO A 266 2.62 -2.68 -7.71
N GLY A 267 1.72 -1.89 -7.12
CA GLY A 267 1.78 -1.52 -5.72
C GLY A 267 1.61 -2.71 -4.79
N HIS A 268 0.82 -3.70 -5.20
CA HIS A 268 0.51 -4.88 -4.38
C HIS A 268 0.63 -6.20 -5.16
N GLY A 269 1.05 -7.25 -4.45
CA GLY A 269 1.06 -8.61 -4.97
C GLY A 269 2.12 -8.91 -6.02
N ASP A 270 1.82 -9.83 -6.93
CA ASP A 270 2.74 -10.31 -7.96
C ASP A 270 2.84 -9.35 -9.15
N LEU A 271 3.93 -9.46 -9.91
CA LEU A 271 4.09 -8.77 -11.18
C LEU A 271 2.87 -8.99 -12.08
N VAL A 272 2.44 -7.93 -12.75
CA VAL A 272 1.24 -7.89 -13.58
C VAL A 272 1.61 -7.91 -15.05
N ASP A 273 0.88 -8.68 -15.84
CA ASP A 273 0.94 -8.68 -17.29
C ASP A 273 -0.26 -7.94 -17.91
N LYS A 274 -0.27 -7.82 -19.23
CA LYS A 274 -1.37 -7.16 -19.95
C LYS A 274 -2.71 -7.88 -19.82
N VAL A 275 -2.71 -9.19 -19.53
CA VAL A 275 -3.94 -9.98 -19.33
C VAL A 275 -4.57 -9.59 -17.99
N LYS A 276 -3.76 -9.53 -16.93
CA LYS A 276 -4.20 -9.08 -15.60
C LYS A 276 -4.65 -7.62 -15.63
N LEU A 277 -3.93 -6.73 -16.34
CA LEU A 277 -4.36 -5.33 -16.52
C LEU A 277 -5.71 -5.20 -17.23
N LYS A 278 -6.00 -6.07 -18.21
CA LYS A 278 -7.33 -6.12 -18.84
C LYS A 278 -8.42 -6.55 -17.87
N GLN A 279 -8.13 -7.51 -16.96
CA GLN A 279 -9.06 -7.92 -15.91
C GLN A 279 -9.36 -6.76 -14.94
N SER A 280 -8.32 -6.03 -14.52
CA SER A 280 -8.46 -4.82 -13.68
C SER A 280 -9.31 -3.75 -14.39
N LEU A 281 -9.05 -3.50 -15.67
CA LEU A 281 -9.83 -2.57 -16.47
C LEU A 281 -11.30 -3.00 -16.58
N THR A 282 -11.56 -4.28 -16.88
CA THR A 282 -12.92 -4.84 -16.96
C THR A 282 -13.67 -4.67 -15.63
N PHE A 283 -13.01 -4.88 -14.51
CA PHE A 283 -13.62 -4.68 -13.19
C PHE A 283 -14.01 -3.21 -12.96
N LEU A 284 -13.11 -2.26 -13.26
CA LEU A 284 -13.39 -0.82 -13.13
C LEU A 284 -14.48 -0.34 -14.08
N GLU A 285 -14.51 -0.85 -15.33
CA GLU A 285 -15.55 -0.54 -16.30
C GLU A 285 -16.91 -1.08 -15.86
N ALA A 286 -16.94 -2.32 -15.37
CA ALA A 286 -18.18 -2.93 -14.86
C ALA A 286 -18.75 -2.13 -13.68
N ILE A 287 -17.92 -1.63 -12.75
CA ILE A 287 -18.38 -0.77 -11.64
C ILE A 287 -19.05 0.48 -12.17
N THR A 288 -18.41 1.22 -13.06
CA THR A 288 -18.94 2.50 -13.57
C THR A 288 -20.19 2.32 -14.43
N GLU A 289 -20.24 1.27 -15.26
CA GLU A 289 -21.38 0.95 -16.10
C GLU A 289 -22.58 0.46 -15.28
N HIS A 290 -22.32 -0.41 -14.28
CA HIS A 290 -23.38 -0.95 -13.43
C HIS A 290 -24.07 0.15 -12.63
N VAL A 291 -23.33 1.10 -12.06
CA VAL A 291 -23.91 2.27 -11.37
C VAL A 291 -24.68 3.16 -12.34
N LYS A 292 -24.11 3.45 -13.52
CA LYS A 292 -24.76 4.28 -14.53
C LYS A 292 -26.10 3.71 -14.99
N ASN A 293 -26.18 2.39 -15.13
CA ASN A 293 -27.40 1.68 -15.58
C ASN A 293 -28.44 1.48 -14.47
N ASN A 294 -28.06 1.72 -13.20
CA ASN A 294 -28.93 1.53 -12.03
C ASN A 294 -28.81 2.73 -11.07
N PRO A 295 -29.12 3.97 -11.49
CA PRO A 295 -28.81 5.17 -10.70
C PRO A 295 -29.56 5.23 -9.37
N GLU A 296 -30.78 4.67 -9.28
CA GLU A 296 -31.63 4.67 -8.10
C GLU A 296 -31.35 3.49 -7.13
N ALA A 297 -30.54 2.50 -7.55
CA ALA A 297 -30.29 1.33 -6.73
C ALA A 297 -29.44 1.67 -5.50
N SER A 298 -29.71 1.04 -4.36
CA SER A 298 -28.86 1.10 -3.17
C SER A 298 -27.53 0.39 -3.41
N ILE A 299 -26.51 0.69 -2.60
CA ILE A 299 -25.20 0.01 -2.69
C ILE A 299 -25.36 -1.51 -2.50
N GLU A 300 -26.23 -1.95 -1.59
CA GLU A 300 -26.53 -3.36 -1.36
C GLU A 300 -27.15 -4.04 -2.59
N GLN A 301 -28.08 -3.34 -3.27
CA GLN A 301 -28.69 -3.83 -4.51
C GLN A 301 -27.65 -3.89 -5.64
N LEU A 302 -26.81 -2.87 -5.77
CA LEU A 302 -25.72 -2.85 -6.75
C LEU A 302 -24.71 -3.99 -6.50
N GLN A 303 -24.31 -4.24 -5.26
CA GLN A 303 -23.43 -5.36 -4.92
C GLN A 303 -24.08 -6.72 -5.26
N LYS A 304 -25.33 -6.91 -4.84
CA LYS A 304 -26.05 -8.17 -5.04
C LYS A 304 -26.22 -8.52 -6.52
N ASN A 305 -26.45 -7.51 -7.35
CA ASN A 305 -26.73 -7.65 -8.78
C ASN A 305 -25.51 -7.35 -9.68
N PHE A 306 -24.32 -7.24 -9.09
CA PHE A 306 -23.10 -6.94 -9.85
C PHE A 306 -22.76 -8.07 -10.82
N PRO A 307 -22.32 -7.78 -12.06
CA PRO A 307 -21.97 -8.76 -13.07
C PRO A 307 -20.90 -9.75 -12.56
N SER A 308 -21.26 -11.01 -12.37
CA SER A 308 -20.36 -12.03 -11.80
C SER A 308 -19.10 -12.28 -12.63
N GLU A 309 -19.17 -12.10 -13.96
CA GLU A 309 -18.03 -12.28 -14.86
C GLU A 309 -16.89 -11.30 -14.56
N ALA A 310 -17.20 -10.08 -14.11
CA ALA A 310 -16.17 -9.09 -13.72
C ALA A 310 -15.46 -9.45 -12.42
N LEU A 311 -16.10 -10.27 -11.55
CA LEU A 311 -15.50 -10.76 -10.29
C LEU A 311 -14.82 -12.12 -10.46
N LYS A 312 -15.11 -12.85 -11.52
CA LYS A 312 -14.62 -14.21 -11.72
C LYS A 312 -13.10 -14.39 -11.59
N PRO A 313 -12.25 -13.46 -12.07
CA PRO A 313 -10.79 -13.54 -11.87
C PRO A 313 -10.37 -13.59 -10.39
N TYR A 314 -11.17 -13.03 -9.49
CA TYR A 314 -10.88 -12.83 -8.07
C TYR A 314 -11.62 -13.81 -7.14
N GLN A 315 -12.15 -14.91 -7.68
CA GLN A 315 -12.97 -15.89 -6.93
C GLN A 315 -12.24 -17.21 -6.64
N GLN A 316 -10.91 -17.24 -6.77
CA GLN A 316 -10.13 -18.46 -6.62
C GLN A 316 -9.65 -18.66 -5.18
N GLU A 317 -9.11 -17.61 -4.56
CA GLU A 317 -8.52 -17.67 -3.22
C GLU A 317 -9.41 -16.96 -2.18
N PRO A 318 -9.50 -17.46 -0.93
CA PRO A 318 -10.34 -16.84 0.10
C PRO A 318 -10.02 -15.36 0.36
N LEU A 319 -8.74 -14.98 0.28
CA LEU A 319 -8.30 -13.60 0.47
C LEU A 319 -8.77 -12.71 -0.69
N ASP A 320 -8.70 -13.20 -1.92
CA ASP A 320 -9.15 -12.49 -3.12
C ASP A 320 -10.65 -12.28 -3.11
N ILE A 321 -11.42 -13.33 -2.76
CA ILE A 321 -12.87 -13.25 -2.63
C ILE A 321 -13.26 -12.17 -1.64
N LYS A 322 -12.66 -12.18 -0.44
CA LYS A 322 -12.95 -11.19 0.60
C LYS A 322 -12.58 -9.77 0.15
N SER A 323 -11.39 -9.61 -0.41
CA SER A 323 -10.89 -8.29 -0.84
C SER A 323 -11.68 -7.75 -2.03
N SER A 324 -12.02 -8.59 -3.02
CA SER A 324 -12.82 -8.17 -4.18
C SER A 324 -14.20 -7.67 -3.80
N HIS A 325 -14.86 -8.28 -2.82
CA HIS A 325 -16.15 -7.81 -2.31
C HIS A 325 -16.05 -6.46 -1.59
N LEU A 326 -15.00 -6.25 -0.78
CA LEU A 326 -14.76 -4.98 -0.10
C LEU A 326 -14.42 -3.87 -1.11
N PHE A 327 -13.57 -4.16 -2.08
CA PHE A 327 -13.16 -3.21 -3.10
C PHE A 327 -14.29 -2.87 -4.06
N LEU A 328 -15.12 -3.86 -4.39
CA LEU A 328 -16.37 -3.64 -5.13
C LEU A 328 -17.27 -2.65 -4.39
N GLN A 329 -17.53 -2.85 -3.11
CA GLN A 329 -18.37 -1.96 -2.31
C GLN A 329 -17.85 -0.51 -2.35
N SER A 330 -16.55 -0.34 -2.12
CA SER A 330 -15.89 0.97 -2.16
C SER A 330 -16.00 1.61 -3.54
N GLY A 331 -15.81 0.83 -4.61
CA GLY A 331 -15.90 1.32 -5.98
C GLY A 331 -17.32 1.71 -6.41
N LEU A 332 -18.33 0.95 -6.01
CA LEU A 332 -19.73 1.28 -6.25
C LEU A 332 -20.11 2.58 -5.55
N LEU A 333 -19.69 2.75 -4.29
CA LEU A 333 -19.89 3.99 -3.54
C LEU A 333 -19.20 5.18 -4.23
N ARG A 334 -17.94 5.01 -4.63
CA ARG A 334 -17.18 6.04 -5.36
C ARG A 334 -17.83 6.41 -6.68
N ALA A 335 -18.22 5.42 -7.48
CA ALA A 335 -18.87 5.66 -8.77
C ALA A 335 -20.21 6.40 -8.63
N LYS A 336 -21.00 6.07 -7.59
CA LYS A 336 -22.27 6.73 -7.31
C LYS A 336 -22.09 8.18 -6.87
N ASN A 337 -21.08 8.47 -6.06
CA ASN A 337 -20.76 9.85 -5.61
C ASN A 337 -20.13 10.72 -6.71
N SER A 338 -19.72 10.13 -7.85
CA SER A 338 -19.09 10.82 -8.98
C SER A 338 -20.04 11.07 -10.15
N GLN A 339 -21.35 10.76 -10.01
CA GLN A 339 -22.41 11.09 -10.95
C GLN A 339 -22.97 12.48 -10.70
#